data_5ff8718c69f9ddfe7dcd8ec60e39ad66
#
_entry.id   5ff8718c69f9ddfe7dcd8ec60e39ad66
#
_cell.length_a   1.000
_cell.length_b   1.000
_cell.length_c   1.000
_cell.angle_alpha   90.00
_cell.angle_beta   90.00
_cell.angle_gamma   90.00
#
_symmetry.space_group_name_H-M   'P 1'
#
loop_
_entity.id
_entity.type
_entity.pdbx_description
1 polymer ?
#
loop_
_entity_poly.entity_id
_entity_poly.type
_entity_poly.pdbx_seq_one_letter_code
_entity_poly.pdbx_strand_id
1 'polypeptide(L)'
;VAAVTAIVLIRYGSGLLDLRVYQVGGEQWLNDKPLYLDGFPGPLGLPFTYPPFAAILFSAVALLPWGLTVALWTIAGLLLFSSACLAAAWHIPQRTIVIGLGVASGCLVLEPVRQSLELGQINLVLIGLVALDCLLPRTPWPRGMLIGIAAAIKLTPAIFILFFLPRRQWQPAVTAVLTFVGCAVIGWALAPKDTAQFWLHSMLDPGRVGGLAYTGNQSLKGLLFRLGIDKPLWALLCLAVVALTWFVVARTRRDGDELAALLAVATAGLLVSPVSWSHHWVWIGPALILLYAHARKALIPAAIVFAIGPHWLLPNTGDQELRWSWWQHVVGNSYVWLGLALLVFLFVKHRKPSINRRIDAVVQTT
;
A
#
# COMPACT_ATOMS: atom_id res chain seq x y z
N VAL A 1 -16.82 -0.86 -13.62
CA VAL A 1 -16.73 -1.99 -12.67
C VAL A 1 -17.17 -3.28 -13.32
N ALA A 2 -18.44 -3.43 -13.76
CA ALA A 2 -18.99 -4.70 -14.30
C ALA A 2 -18.12 -5.32 -15.41
N ALA A 3 -17.71 -4.52 -16.42
CA ALA A 3 -16.87 -5.02 -17.52
C ALA A 3 -15.51 -5.54 -17.03
N VAL A 4 -14.85 -4.82 -16.11
CA VAL A 4 -13.58 -5.27 -15.53
C VAL A 4 -13.76 -6.54 -14.72
N THR A 5 -14.83 -6.65 -13.93
CA THR A 5 -15.16 -7.87 -13.18
C THR A 5 -15.37 -9.05 -14.12
N ALA A 6 -16.08 -8.86 -15.22
CA ALA A 6 -16.27 -9.91 -16.23
C ALA A 6 -14.94 -10.36 -16.87
N ILE A 7 -14.06 -9.40 -17.21
CA ILE A 7 -12.72 -9.69 -17.75
C ILE A 7 -11.88 -10.49 -16.72
N VAL A 8 -11.89 -10.08 -15.45
CA VAL A 8 -11.16 -10.80 -14.39
C VAL A 8 -11.70 -12.22 -14.23
N LEU A 9 -13.03 -12.41 -14.22
CA LEU A 9 -13.65 -13.72 -14.14
C LEU A 9 -13.28 -14.62 -15.32
N ILE A 10 -13.35 -14.09 -16.54
CA ILE A 10 -13.09 -14.87 -17.76
C ILE A 10 -11.60 -15.20 -17.92
N ARG A 11 -10.73 -14.20 -17.69
CA ARG A 11 -9.30 -14.32 -18.01
C ARG A 11 -8.46 -14.88 -16.86
N TYR A 12 -8.81 -14.58 -15.63
CA TYR A 12 -8.01 -14.91 -14.45
C TYR A 12 -8.78 -15.72 -13.39
N GLY A 13 -10.06 -16.02 -13.61
CA GLY A 13 -10.93 -16.61 -12.60
C GLY A 13 -10.45 -17.95 -12.00
N SER A 14 -9.58 -18.69 -12.70
CA SER A 14 -8.95 -19.90 -12.16
C SER A 14 -7.62 -19.64 -11.43
N GLY A 15 -7.00 -18.46 -11.61
CA GLY A 15 -5.64 -18.17 -11.20
C GLY A 15 -5.50 -17.39 -9.91
N LEU A 16 -6.15 -16.30 -9.72
CA LEU A 16 -6.16 -15.34 -8.59
C LEU A 16 -5.39 -15.82 -7.34
N LEU A 17 -4.07 -15.92 -7.47
CA LEU A 17 -3.17 -16.67 -6.57
C LEU A 17 -3.33 -16.24 -5.11
N ASP A 18 -3.32 -14.93 -4.86
CA ASP A 18 -3.41 -14.41 -3.50
C ASP A 18 -4.82 -14.56 -2.90
N LEU A 19 -5.86 -14.39 -3.73
CA LEU A 19 -7.23 -14.63 -3.29
C LEU A 19 -7.45 -16.11 -2.91
N ARG A 20 -6.78 -17.04 -3.58
CA ARG A 20 -6.77 -18.45 -3.16
C ARG A 20 -6.08 -18.65 -1.82
N VAL A 21 -4.95 -17.99 -1.57
CA VAL A 21 -4.30 -18.02 -0.26
C VAL A 21 -5.23 -17.50 0.84
N TYR A 22 -6.00 -16.44 0.57
CA TYR A 22 -6.98 -15.91 1.52
C TYR A 22 -8.12 -16.90 1.77
N GLN A 23 -8.67 -17.48 0.71
CA GLN A 23 -9.71 -18.50 0.82
C GLN A 23 -9.24 -19.68 1.66
N VAL A 24 -8.07 -20.24 1.34
CA VAL A 24 -7.47 -21.37 2.08
C VAL A 24 -7.18 -20.96 3.54
N GLY A 25 -6.70 -19.74 3.79
CA GLY A 25 -6.50 -19.23 5.14
C GLY A 25 -7.80 -19.20 5.96
N GLY A 26 -8.90 -18.74 5.35
CA GLY A 26 -10.23 -18.79 5.95
C GLY A 26 -10.73 -20.22 6.19
N GLU A 27 -10.53 -21.13 5.24
CA GLU A 27 -10.88 -22.56 5.36
C GLU A 27 -10.10 -23.27 6.49
N GLN A 28 -8.78 -23.00 6.60
CA GLN A 28 -7.96 -23.55 7.68
C GLN A 28 -8.48 -23.11 9.04
N TRP A 29 -8.79 -21.81 9.22
CA TRP A 29 -9.34 -21.29 10.45
C TRP A 29 -10.71 -21.92 10.78
N LEU A 30 -11.63 -22.03 9.80
CA LEU A 30 -12.96 -22.64 10.01
C LEU A 30 -12.89 -24.12 10.43
N ASN A 31 -11.82 -24.81 10.05
CA ASN A 31 -11.61 -26.23 10.33
C ASN A 31 -10.62 -26.47 11.49
N ASP A 32 -10.33 -25.48 12.31
CA ASP A 32 -9.39 -25.53 13.44
C ASP A 32 -7.98 -26.07 13.05
N LYS A 33 -7.56 -25.80 11.81
CA LYS A 33 -6.25 -26.20 11.30
C LYS A 33 -5.25 -25.06 11.41
N PRO A 34 -3.95 -25.36 11.64
CA PRO A 34 -2.94 -24.32 11.87
C PRO A 34 -2.67 -23.50 10.58
N LEU A 35 -2.50 -22.17 10.76
CA LEU A 35 -2.28 -21.21 9.68
C LEU A 35 -0.81 -21.07 9.27
N TYR A 36 0.14 -21.32 10.19
CA TYR A 36 1.54 -20.88 10.02
C TYR A 36 2.56 -22.00 10.05
N LEU A 37 2.14 -23.24 10.22
CA LEU A 37 3.04 -24.39 10.22
C LEU A 37 3.43 -24.80 8.79
N ASP A 38 4.52 -25.58 8.70
CA ASP A 38 4.91 -26.23 7.45
C ASP A 38 3.76 -27.10 6.92
N GLY A 39 3.56 -27.07 5.59
CA GLY A 39 2.45 -27.79 4.97
C GLY A 39 1.13 -27.03 4.89
N PHE A 40 1.13 -25.69 5.08
CA PHE A 40 -0.04 -24.89 4.72
C PHE A 40 -0.44 -25.16 3.26
N PRO A 41 -1.69 -25.56 2.98
CA PRO A 41 -2.12 -26.05 1.66
C PRO A 41 -2.38 -24.91 0.66
N GLY A 42 -1.59 -23.84 0.72
CA GLY A 42 -1.67 -22.71 -0.19
C GLY A 42 -1.30 -23.10 -1.62
N PRO A 43 -1.84 -22.40 -2.62
CA PRO A 43 -1.50 -22.63 -4.01
C PRO A 43 0.00 -22.42 -4.24
N LEU A 44 0.62 -23.28 -5.03
CA LEU A 44 2.07 -23.28 -5.31
C LEU A 44 2.97 -23.33 -4.06
N GLY A 45 2.45 -23.84 -2.93
CA GLY A 45 3.19 -23.89 -1.66
C GLY A 45 3.36 -22.52 -0.97
N LEU A 46 2.61 -21.50 -1.39
CA LEU A 46 2.69 -20.16 -0.76
C LEU A 46 2.11 -20.21 0.65
N PRO A 47 2.84 -19.69 1.67
CA PRO A 47 2.37 -19.67 3.04
C PRO A 47 1.33 -18.56 3.29
N PHE A 48 0.53 -18.73 4.33
CA PHE A 48 -0.29 -17.65 4.86
C PHE A 48 0.60 -16.68 5.66
N THR A 49 0.67 -15.41 5.23
CA THR A 49 1.59 -14.40 5.79
C THR A 49 0.88 -13.26 6.52
N TYR A 50 -0.43 -13.33 6.64
CA TYR A 50 -1.28 -12.31 7.26
C TYR A 50 -1.51 -12.59 8.74
N PRO A 51 -1.83 -11.56 9.60
CA PRO A 51 -2.25 -11.79 10.99
C PRO A 51 -3.48 -12.72 11.11
N PRO A 52 -3.67 -13.42 12.23
CA PRO A 52 -4.81 -14.33 12.43
C PRO A 52 -6.18 -13.68 12.25
N PHE A 53 -6.32 -12.40 12.64
CA PHE A 53 -7.53 -11.62 12.40
C PHE A 53 -7.93 -11.59 10.91
N ALA A 54 -6.96 -11.57 10.01
CA ALA A 54 -7.23 -11.63 8.57
C ALA A 54 -7.85 -12.97 8.16
N ALA A 55 -7.39 -14.11 8.69
CA ALA A 55 -7.97 -15.43 8.39
C ALA A 55 -9.44 -15.50 8.83
N ILE A 56 -9.77 -14.89 10.01
CA ILE A 56 -11.14 -14.78 10.50
C ILE A 56 -12.01 -13.97 9.51
N LEU A 57 -11.53 -12.86 9.01
CA LEU A 57 -12.25 -12.09 7.98
C LEU A 57 -12.36 -12.86 6.65
N PHE A 58 -11.32 -13.57 6.26
CA PHE A 58 -11.30 -14.35 5.04
C PHE A 58 -12.15 -15.62 5.11
N SER A 59 -12.61 -16.03 6.29
CA SER A 59 -13.59 -17.11 6.41
C SER A 59 -14.89 -16.81 5.66
N ALA A 60 -15.31 -15.54 5.62
CA ALA A 60 -16.45 -15.13 4.80
C ALA A 60 -16.23 -15.37 3.30
N VAL A 61 -14.99 -15.23 2.84
CA VAL A 61 -14.58 -15.53 1.45
C VAL A 61 -14.60 -17.06 1.21
N ALA A 62 -14.17 -17.83 2.20
CA ALA A 62 -14.14 -19.30 2.14
C ALA A 62 -15.51 -19.94 2.06
N LEU A 63 -16.53 -19.32 2.62
CA LEU A 63 -17.92 -19.83 2.62
C LEU A 63 -18.66 -19.62 1.30
N LEU A 64 -18.10 -18.84 0.36
CA LEU A 64 -18.76 -18.50 -0.90
C LEU A 64 -18.28 -19.39 -2.05
N PRO A 65 -19.13 -19.67 -3.04
CA PRO A 65 -18.70 -20.26 -4.31
C PRO A 65 -17.64 -19.39 -4.99
N TRP A 66 -16.60 -20.03 -5.55
CA TRP A 66 -15.41 -19.31 -6.08
C TRP A 66 -15.73 -18.17 -7.05
N GLY A 67 -16.64 -18.41 -8.02
CA GLY A 67 -17.02 -17.36 -8.98
C GLY A 67 -17.65 -16.13 -8.31
N LEU A 68 -18.47 -16.34 -7.27
CA LEU A 68 -19.07 -15.26 -6.48
C LEU A 68 -18.02 -14.54 -5.64
N THR A 69 -17.09 -15.28 -5.04
CA THR A 69 -15.93 -14.74 -4.32
C THR A 69 -15.13 -13.81 -5.21
N VAL A 70 -14.73 -14.25 -6.41
CA VAL A 70 -13.97 -13.45 -7.38
C VAL A 70 -14.74 -12.19 -7.77
N ALA A 71 -16.03 -12.32 -8.05
CA ALA A 71 -16.86 -11.17 -8.44
C ALA A 71 -16.95 -10.12 -7.32
N LEU A 72 -17.31 -10.54 -6.12
CA LEU A 72 -17.46 -9.63 -4.98
C LEU A 72 -16.12 -8.99 -4.57
N TRP A 73 -15.04 -9.78 -4.58
CA TRP A 73 -13.69 -9.29 -4.28
C TRP A 73 -13.22 -8.22 -5.26
N THR A 74 -13.39 -8.49 -6.56
CA THR A 74 -13.02 -7.55 -7.62
C THR A 74 -13.86 -6.27 -7.54
N ILE A 75 -15.18 -6.40 -7.35
CA ILE A 75 -16.09 -5.25 -7.19
C ILE A 75 -15.68 -4.40 -5.98
N ALA A 76 -15.47 -5.03 -4.82
CA ALA A 76 -15.07 -4.33 -3.60
C ALA A 76 -13.73 -3.61 -3.79
N GLY A 77 -12.73 -4.28 -4.37
CA GLY A 77 -11.43 -3.70 -4.68
C GLY A 77 -11.53 -2.49 -5.60
N LEU A 78 -12.27 -2.60 -6.72
CA LEU A 78 -12.46 -1.51 -7.68
C LEU A 78 -13.23 -0.32 -7.08
N LEU A 79 -14.27 -0.57 -6.28
CA LEU A 79 -15.03 0.49 -5.62
C LEU A 79 -14.16 1.24 -4.60
N LEU A 80 -13.40 0.52 -3.77
CA LEU A 80 -12.53 1.12 -2.76
C LEU A 80 -11.35 1.85 -3.39
N PHE A 81 -10.74 1.33 -4.44
CA PHE A 81 -9.70 2.03 -5.19
C PHE A 81 -10.24 3.30 -5.86
N SER A 82 -11.41 3.22 -6.49
CA SER A 82 -12.08 4.40 -7.08
C SER A 82 -12.40 5.45 -6.01
N SER A 83 -12.86 5.02 -4.83
CA SER A 83 -13.12 5.90 -3.69
C SER A 83 -11.85 6.59 -3.19
N ALA A 84 -10.70 5.89 -3.18
CA ALA A 84 -9.40 6.49 -2.86
C ALA A 84 -9.00 7.58 -3.88
N CYS A 85 -9.18 7.31 -5.17
CA CYS A 85 -8.91 8.30 -6.23
C CYS A 85 -9.88 9.50 -6.16
N LEU A 86 -11.16 9.26 -5.87
CA LEU A 86 -12.14 10.33 -5.68
C LEU A 86 -11.80 11.19 -4.46
N ALA A 87 -11.47 10.57 -3.33
CA ALA A 87 -11.03 11.28 -2.13
C ALA A 87 -9.76 12.11 -2.40
N ALA A 88 -8.80 11.57 -3.14
CA ALA A 88 -7.59 12.30 -3.55
C ALA A 88 -7.93 13.49 -4.46
N ALA A 89 -8.85 13.31 -5.44
CA ALA A 89 -9.26 14.37 -6.35
C ALA A 89 -10.01 15.52 -5.65
N TRP A 90 -10.56 15.28 -4.47
CA TRP A 90 -11.17 16.33 -3.65
C TRP A 90 -10.15 17.30 -3.04
N HIS A 91 -8.88 16.89 -2.94
CA HIS A 91 -7.79 17.68 -2.35
C HIS A 91 -6.97 18.46 -3.38
N ILE A 92 -7.38 18.49 -4.65
CA ILE A 92 -6.74 19.33 -5.66
C ILE A 92 -7.66 20.50 -6.05
N PRO A 93 -7.12 21.61 -6.61
CA PRO A 93 -7.93 22.78 -6.94
C PRO A 93 -9.11 22.51 -7.86
N GLN A 94 -8.96 21.58 -8.79
CA GLN A 94 -9.99 21.22 -9.78
C GLN A 94 -11.16 20.41 -9.21
N ARG A 95 -11.02 19.76 -8.07
CA ARG A 95 -12.06 19.04 -7.26
C ARG A 95 -13.18 18.38 -8.08
N THR A 96 -12.84 17.60 -9.10
CA THR A 96 -13.86 17.02 -9.99
C THR A 96 -13.91 15.50 -9.90
N ILE A 97 -15.12 14.96 -9.85
CA ILE A 97 -15.39 13.52 -9.92
C ILE A 97 -14.76 12.91 -11.20
N VAL A 98 -14.78 13.68 -12.31
CA VAL A 98 -14.23 13.24 -13.60
C VAL A 98 -12.73 12.93 -13.49
N ILE A 99 -11.96 13.74 -12.77
CA ILE A 99 -10.52 13.46 -12.55
C ILE A 99 -10.35 12.19 -11.71
N GLY A 100 -11.08 12.07 -10.60
CA GLY A 100 -10.98 10.89 -9.72
C GLY A 100 -11.32 9.58 -10.45
N LEU A 101 -12.46 9.54 -11.14
CA LEU A 101 -12.88 8.37 -11.90
C LEU A 101 -12.04 8.15 -13.16
N GLY A 102 -11.62 9.22 -13.85
CA GLY A 102 -10.74 9.14 -15.01
C GLY A 102 -9.38 8.53 -14.65
N VAL A 103 -8.78 8.98 -13.54
CA VAL A 103 -7.51 8.39 -13.05
C VAL A 103 -7.73 6.95 -12.57
N ALA A 104 -8.79 6.66 -11.82
CA ALA A 104 -9.08 5.29 -11.38
C ALA A 104 -9.22 4.34 -12.58
N SER A 105 -9.93 4.77 -13.63
CA SER A 105 -10.08 3.98 -14.87
C SER A 105 -8.76 3.85 -15.64
N GLY A 106 -8.01 4.94 -15.78
CA GLY A 106 -6.69 4.92 -16.44
C GLY A 106 -5.67 4.04 -15.70
N CYS A 107 -5.76 3.94 -14.39
CA CYS A 107 -4.88 3.09 -13.59
C CYS A 107 -5.09 1.58 -13.83
N LEU A 108 -6.19 1.15 -14.44
CA LEU A 108 -6.42 -0.27 -14.74
C LEU A 108 -5.36 -0.87 -15.70
N VAL A 109 -4.72 -0.03 -16.52
CA VAL A 109 -3.62 -0.46 -17.40
C VAL A 109 -2.25 -0.35 -16.75
N LEU A 110 -2.14 0.30 -15.58
CA LEU A 110 -0.89 0.40 -14.85
C LEU A 110 -0.57 -0.92 -14.14
N GLU A 111 0.69 -1.33 -14.21
CA GLU A 111 1.14 -2.63 -13.71
C GLU A 111 0.70 -2.91 -12.27
N PRO A 112 0.84 -1.99 -11.26
CA PRO A 112 0.49 -2.32 -9.87
C PRO A 112 -1.01 -2.62 -9.68
N VAL A 113 -1.88 -1.90 -10.38
CA VAL A 113 -3.33 -2.09 -10.28
C VAL A 113 -3.75 -3.34 -11.05
N ARG A 114 -3.24 -3.50 -12.27
CA ARG A 114 -3.48 -4.68 -13.11
C ARG A 114 -3.03 -5.95 -12.38
N GLN A 115 -1.81 -5.99 -11.87
CA GLN A 115 -1.27 -7.15 -11.14
C GLN A 115 -2.05 -7.42 -9.83
N SER A 116 -2.50 -6.37 -9.12
CA SER A 116 -3.39 -6.55 -7.96
C SER A 116 -4.70 -7.23 -8.33
N LEU A 117 -5.26 -6.93 -9.51
CA LEU A 117 -6.46 -7.60 -10.01
C LEU A 117 -6.18 -9.04 -10.46
N GLU A 118 -5.06 -9.26 -11.17
CA GLU A 118 -4.63 -10.58 -11.66
C GLU A 118 -4.35 -11.58 -10.53
N LEU A 119 -3.78 -11.10 -9.43
CA LEU A 119 -3.49 -11.91 -8.25
C LEU A 119 -4.67 -12.00 -7.26
N GLY A 120 -5.68 -11.14 -7.40
CA GLY A 120 -6.74 -11.00 -6.40
C GLY A 120 -6.23 -10.39 -5.08
N GLN A 121 -5.25 -9.47 -5.15
CA GLN A 121 -4.62 -8.86 -3.99
C GLN A 121 -5.54 -7.88 -3.25
N ILE A 122 -5.45 -7.91 -1.92
CA ILE A 122 -6.23 -7.04 -1.02
C ILE A 122 -5.81 -5.55 -1.10
N ASN A 123 -4.73 -5.23 -1.78
CA ASN A 123 -4.17 -3.88 -1.79
C ASN A 123 -5.17 -2.79 -2.21
N LEU A 124 -6.07 -3.10 -3.18
CA LEU A 124 -7.10 -2.17 -3.63
C LEU A 124 -8.14 -1.87 -2.55
N VAL A 125 -8.38 -2.83 -1.66
CA VAL A 125 -9.23 -2.63 -0.48
C VAL A 125 -8.50 -1.77 0.56
N LEU A 126 -7.25 -2.12 0.86
CA LEU A 126 -6.46 -1.42 1.88
C LEU A 126 -6.22 0.05 1.53
N ILE A 127 -5.89 0.37 0.27
CA ILE A 127 -5.73 1.78 -0.15
C ILE A 127 -7.04 2.56 0.02
N GLY A 128 -8.19 1.94 -0.28
CA GLY A 128 -9.50 2.55 -0.06
C GLY A 128 -9.74 2.88 1.40
N LEU A 129 -9.56 1.90 2.31
CA LEU A 129 -9.74 2.09 3.74
C LEU A 129 -8.86 3.23 4.27
N VAL A 130 -7.57 3.21 3.94
CA VAL A 130 -6.61 4.22 4.41
C VAL A 130 -6.92 5.60 3.82
N ALA A 131 -7.18 5.69 2.52
CA ALA A 131 -7.46 6.98 1.87
C ALA A 131 -8.76 7.61 2.40
N LEU A 132 -9.81 6.83 2.61
CA LEU A 132 -11.06 7.33 3.19
C LEU A 132 -10.85 7.83 4.62
N ASP A 133 -10.07 7.12 5.43
CA ASP A 133 -9.79 7.52 6.81
C ASP A 133 -8.94 8.80 6.90
N CYS A 134 -7.97 8.95 5.99
CA CYS A 134 -7.08 10.11 5.96
C CYS A 134 -7.70 11.34 5.27
N LEU A 135 -8.38 11.16 4.14
CA LEU A 135 -8.73 12.25 3.22
C LEU A 135 -10.17 12.76 3.37
N LEU A 136 -11.10 11.97 3.91
CA LEU A 136 -12.47 12.48 4.07
C LEU A 136 -12.50 13.61 5.12
N PRO A 137 -13.16 14.74 4.84
CA PRO A 137 -13.26 15.85 5.79
C PRO A 137 -14.02 15.45 7.06
N ARG A 138 -15.07 14.63 6.91
CA ARG A 138 -15.88 14.06 8.00
C ARG A 138 -16.08 12.58 7.73
N THR A 139 -15.91 11.77 8.77
CA THR A 139 -16.11 10.31 8.71
C THR A 139 -17.28 9.92 9.62
N PRO A 140 -18.17 9.00 9.20
CA PRO A 140 -19.24 8.47 10.08
C PRO A 140 -18.69 7.48 11.13
N TRP A 141 -17.41 7.16 11.08
CA TRP A 141 -16.66 6.35 12.05
C TRP A 141 -15.61 7.20 12.77
N PRO A 142 -15.11 6.78 13.92
CA PRO A 142 -13.98 7.42 14.58
C PRO A 142 -12.75 7.39 13.68
N ARG A 143 -12.21 8.57 13.32
CA ARG A 143 -11.03 8.69 12.44
C ARG A 143 -9.84 7.92 13.03
N GLY A 144 -9.12 7.18 12.22
CA GLY A 144 -8.09 6.23 12.61
C GLY A 144 -8.57 4.78 12.66
N MET A 145 -9.89 4.53 12.74
CA MET A 145 -10.44 3.19 12.84
C MET A 145 -10.14 2.33 11.61
N LEU A 146 -10.30 2.87 10.40
CA LEU A 146 -10.05 2.10 9.17
C LEU A 146 -8.56 1.79 8.99
N ILE A 147 -7.66 2.67 9.43
CA ILE A 147 -6.22 2.39 9.48
C ILE A 147 -5.93 1.24 10.45
N GLY A 148 -6.55 1.23 11.63
CA GLY A 148 -6.41 0.15 12.61
C GLY A 148 -6.87 -1.20 12.06
N ILE A 149 -8.03 -1.25 11.40
CA ILE A 149 -8.55 -2.45 10.71
C ILE A 149 -7.60 -2.89 9.60
N ALA A 150 -7.18 -1.95 8.72
CA ALA A 150 -6.27 -2.25 7.63
C ALA A 150 -4.94 -2.82 8.14
N ALA A 151 -4.40 -2.28 9.24
CA ALA A 151 -3.18 -2.77 9.88
C ALA A 151 -3.39 -4.17 10.50
N ALA A 152 -4.56 -4.48 11.01
CA ALA A 152 -4.90 -5.80 11.56
C ALA A 152 -5.10 -6.87 10.47
N ILE A 153 -5.49 -6.46 9.26
CA ILE A 153 -5.54 -7.36 8.09
C ILE A 153 -4.14 -7.60 7.55
N LYS A 154 -3.33 -6.55 7.40
CA LYS A 154 -1.97 -6.58 6.87
C LYS A 154 -1.15 -5.52 7.61
N LEU A 155 0.01 -5.87 8.17
CA LEU A 155 0.74 -4.95 9.06
C LEU A 155 1.23 -3.67 8.40
N THR A 156 1.47 -3.69 7.09
CA THR A 156 2.03 -2.53 6.36
C THR A 156 1.23 -1.23 6.51
N PRO A 157 -0.12 -1.19 6.58
CA PRO A 157 -0.88 0.02 6.87
C PRO A 157 -0.62 0.66 8.24
N ALA A 158 0.00 -0.03 9.19
CA ALA A 158 0.31 0.55 10.50
C ALA A 158 1.21 1.81 10.37
N ILE A 159 1.99 1.94 9.30
CA ILE A 159 2.81 3.13 9.05
C ILE A 159 1.97 4.41 8.92
N PHE A 160 0.68 4.29 8.55
CA PHE A 160 -0.19 5.47 8.40
C PHE A 160 -0.53 6.17 9.71
N ILE A 161 -0.11 5.65 10.86
CA ILE A 161 -0.08 6.41 12.11
C ILE A 161 0.78 7.68 11.96
N LEU A 162 1.81 7.65 11.10
CA LEU A 162 2.64 8.80 10.75
C LEU A 162 1.88 9.89 9.98
N PHE A 163 0.69 9.62 9.48
CA PHE A 163 -0.18 10.66 8.94
C PHE A 163 -0.70 11.58 10.05
N PHE A 164 -0.93 11.06 11.24
CA PHE A 164 -1.51 11.77 12.36
C PHE A 164 -0.47 12.37 13.33
N LEU A 165 0.57 11.60 13.69
CA LEU A 165 1.51 11.97 14.76
C LEU A 165 2.24 13.30 14.52
N PRO A 166 2.90 13.55 13.37
CA PRO A 166 3.61 14.80 13.13
C PRO A 166 2.67 16.00 13.04
N ARG A 167 1.39 15.75 12.77
CA ARG A 167 0.31 16.73 12.68
C ARG A 167 -0.35 17.00 14.03
N ARG A 168 0.10 16.30 15.10
CA ARG A 168 -0.45 16.37 16.46
C ARG A 168 -1.95 16.01 16.53
N GLN A 169 -2.39 15.11 15.69
CA GLN A 169 -3.74 14.55 15.68
C GLN A 169 -3.76 13.28 16.56
N TRP A 170 -3.68 13.49 17.90
CA TRP A 170 -3.50 12.39 18.84
C TRP A 170 -4.70 11.45 18.91
N GLN A 171 -5.92 11.99 18.89
CA GLN A 171 -7.12 11.16 18.97
C GLN A 171 -7.23 10.14 17.82
N PRO A 172 -7.11 10.53 16.53
CA PRO A 172 -7.07 9.53 15.44
C PRO A 172 -5.91 8.53 15.55
N ALA A 173 -4.74 8.98 16.01
CA ALA A 173 -3.60 8.07 16.22
C ALA A 173 -3.90 7.02 17.28
N VAL A 174 -4.47 7.44 18.42
CA VAL A 174 -4.89 6.53 19.50
C VAL A 174 -6.01 5.60 19.02
N THR A 175 -6.99 6.12 18.28
CA THR A 175 -8.07 5.30 17.69
C THR A 175 -7.49 4.21 16.78
N ALA A 176 -6.53 4.53 15.92
CA ALA A 176 -5.90 3.54 15.05
C ALA A 176 -5.22 2.42 15.86
N VAL A 177 -4.47 2.77 16.90
CA VAL A 177 -3.80 1.80 17.78
C VAL A 177 -4.83 0.95 18.52
N LEU A 178 -5.84 1.56 19.16
CA LEU A 178 -6.85 0.84 19.91
C LEU A 178 -7.66 -0.11 19.01
N THR A 179 -8.01 0.32 17.80
CA THR A 179 -8.71 -0.53 16.85
C THR A 179 -7.84 -1.71 16.39
N PHE A 180 -6.56 -1.46 16.08
CA PHE A 180 -5.61 -2.52 15.76
C PHE A 180 -5.49 -3.53 16.90
N VAL A 181 -5.31 -3.05 18.15
CA VAL A 181 -5.23 -3.90 19.33
C VAL A 181 -6.52 -4.67 19.55
N GLY A 182 -7.70 -4.03 19.41
CA GLY A 182 -8.99 -4.70 19.48
C GLY A 182 -9.14 -5.84 18.48
N CYS A 183 -8.76 -5.61 17.22
CA CYS A 183 -8.74 -6.67 16.20
C CYS A 183 -7.74 -7.79 16.55
N ALA A 184 -6.56 -7.46 17.09
CA ALA A 184 -5.58 -8.45 17.53
C ALA A 184 -6.10 -9.27 18.72
N VAL A 185 -6.81 -8.65 19.65
CA VAL A 185 -7.48 -9.35 20.77
C VAL A 185 -8.57 -10.30 20.26
N ILE A 186 -9.37 -9.88 19.26
CA ILE A 186 -10.34 -10.77 18.60
C ILE A 186 -9.60 -11.95 17.96
N GLY A 187 -8.50 -11.69 17.25
CA GLY A 187 -7.66 -12.73 16.67
C GLY A 187 -7.15 -13.71 17.75
N TRP A 188 -6.72 -13.18 18.90
CA TRP A 188 -6.25 -14.02 20.00
C TRP A 188 -7.39 -14.84 20.63
N ALA A 189 -8.52 -14.24 20.86
CA ALA A 189 -9.68 -14.93 21.47
C ALA A 189 -10.19 -16.09 20.59
N LEU A 190 -10.14 -15.93 19.26
CA LEU A 190 -10.69 -16.88 18.30
C LEU A 190 -9.65 -17.84 17.68
N ALA A 191 -8.34 -17.52 17.79
CA ALA A 191 -7.23 -18.32 17.25
C ALA A 191 -5.98 -18.18 18.14
N PRO A 192 -5.99 -18.58 19.43
CA PRO A 192 -4.92 -18.29 20.38
C PRO A 192 -3.58 -18.91 19.98
N LYS A 193 -3.59 -20.16 19.49
CA LYS A 193 -2.36 -20.86 19.06
C LYS A 193 -1.71 -20.18 17.84
N ASP A 194 -2.51 -19.86 16.83
CA ASP A 194 -2.03 -19.18 15.63
C ASP A 194 -1.57 -17.75 15.94
N THR A 195 -2.22 -17.09 16.90
CA THR A 195 -1.82 -15.74 17.32
C THR A 195 -0.44 -15.77 18.00
N ALA A 196 -0.20 -16.71 18.90
CA ALA A 196 1.12 -16.90 19.50
C ALA A 196 2.18 -17.22 18.43
N GLN A 197 1.87 -18.17 17.53
CA GLN A 197 2.77 -18.55 16.43
C GLN A 197 3.09 -17.36 15.50
N PHE A 198 2.09 -16.54 15.16
CA PHE A 198 2.29 -15.38 14.29
C PHE A 198 3.19 -14.33 14.95
N TRP A 199 2.83 -13.86 16.14
CA TRP A 199 3.51 -12.73 16.77
C TRP A 199 4.90 -13.07 17.32
N LEU A 200 5.12 -14.30 17.78
CA LEU A 200 6.39 -14.72 18.39
C LEU A 200 7.39 -15.33 17.39
N HIS A 201 6.89 -15.85 16.25
CA HIS A 201 7.73 -16.57 15.29
C HIS A 201 7.55 -16.09 13.85
N SER A 202 6.37 -16.27 13.26
CA SER A 202 6.16 -16.12 11.81
C SER A 202 6.38 -14.68 11.30
N MET A 203 5.99 -13.68 12.07
CA MET A 203 6.19 -12.26 11.74
C MET A 203 7.67 -11.88 11.69
N LEU A 204 8.51 -12.56 12.47
CA LEU A 204 9.94 -12.27 12.58
C LEU A 204 10.78 -12.96 11.50
N ASP A 205 10.18 -13.87 10.72
CA ASP A 205 10.83 -14.59 9.63
C ASP A 205 10.56 -13.92 8.26
N PRO A 206 11.51 -13.12 7.75
CA PRO A 206 11.34 -12.45 6.46
C PRO A 206 11.37 -13.43 5.26
N GLY A 207 11.88 -14.64 5.43
CA GLY A 207 11.95 -15.67 4.39
C GLY A 207 10.56 -16.15 3.95
N ARG A 208 9.56 -16.05 4.83
CA ARG A 208 8.18 -16.46 4.53
C ARG A 208 7.49 -15.55 3.50
N VAL A 209 7.93 -14.31 3.33
CA VAL A 209 7.26 -13.33 2.46
C VAL A 209 7.74 -13.43 1.01
N GLY A 210 8.81 -14.19 0.73
CA GLY A 210 9.40 -14.38 -0.59
C GLY A 210 10.83 -13.83 -0.73
N GLY A 211 11.44 -14.05 -1.89
CA GLY A 211 12.84 -13.71 -2.15
C GLY A 211 13.13 -12.21 -2.15
N LEU A 212 14.11 -11.78 -1.35
CA LEU A 212 14.52 -10.37 -1.30
C LEU A 212 15.11 -9.88 -2.62
N ALA A 213 15.80 -10.76 -3.36
CA ALA A 213 16.40 -10.44 -4.67
C ALA A 213 15.36 -10.23 -5.77
N TYR A 214 14.20 -10.92 -5.65
CA TYR A 214 13.21 -10.97 -6.73
C TYR A 214 12.85 -9.58 -7.26
N THR A 215 12.85 -9.44 -8.58
CA THR A 215 12.65 -8.16 -9.29
C THR A 215 11.38 -7.42 -8.88
N GLY A 216 10.30 -8.16 -8.56
CA GLY A 216 9.05 -7.60 -8.06
C GLY A 216 9.18 -6.89 -6.71
N ASN A 217 10.26 -7.12 -5.94
CA ASN A 217 10.50 -6.40 -4.68
C ASN A 217 11.05 -4.99 -4.94
N GLN A 218 10.17 -4.03 -5.00
CA GLN A 218 10.47 -2.61 -5.24
C GLN A 218 10.55 -1.83 -3.91
N SER A 219 11.43 -2.31 -2.98
CA SER A 219 11.77 -1.67 -1.70
C SER A 219 13.23 -1.28 -1.64
N LEU A 220 13.61 -0.43 -0.66
CA LEU A 220 15.03 -0.11 -0.39
C LEU A 220 15.81 -1.37 -0.02
N LYS A 221 15.20 -2.30 0.72
CA LYS A 221 15.88 -3.55 1.08
C LYS A 221 16.12 -4.44 -0.14
N GLY A 222 15.15 -4.54 -1.04
CA GLY A 222 15.32 -5.27 -2.30
C GLY A 222 16.42 -4.68 -3.16
N LEU A 223 16.45 -3.34 -3.31
CA LEU A 223 17.52 -2.63 -4.02
C LEU A 223 18.91 -2.95 -3.44
N LEU A 224 19.08 -2.75 -2.12
CA LEU A 224 20.37 -2.96 -1.46
C LEU A 224 20.81 -4.41 -1.51
N PHE A 225 19.86 -5.34 -1.34
CA PHE A 225 20.16 -6.78 -1.42
C PHE A 225 20.69 -7.16 -2.81
N ARG A 226 20.07 -6.67 -3.89
CA ARG A 226 20.54 -6.88 -5.26
C ARG A 226 21.92 -6.26 -5.54
N LEU A 227 22.26 -5.18 -4.82
CA LEU A 227 23.58 -4.54 -4.90
C LEU A 227 24.64 -5.22 -3.99
N GLY A 228 24.28 -6.25 -3.23
CA GLY A 228 25.19 -6.90 -2.26
C GLY A 228 25.57 -6.00 -1.07
N ILE A 229 24.70 -5.03 -0.73
CA ILE A 229 24.98 -4.07 0.34
C ILE A 229 24.34 -4.51 1.66
N ASP A 230 25.09 -4.41 2.74
CA ASP A 230 24.74 -4.92 4.06
C ASP A 230 23.59 -4.20 4.78
N LYS A 231 22.99 -4.90 5.77
CA LYS A 231 21.85 -4.47 6.59
C LYS A 231 22.00 -3.08 7.26
N PRO A 232 23.18 -2.64 7.78
CA PRO A 232 23.30 -1.35 8.45
C PRO A 232 22.87 -0.15 7.58
N LEU A 233 23.23 -0.15 6.29
CA LEU A 233 22.85 0.94 5.38
C LEU A 233 21.33 0.97 5.15
N TRP A 234 20.67 -0.19 5.07
CA TRP A 234 19.21 -0.22 4.97
C TRP A 234 18.53 0.45 6.16
N ALA A 235 18.97 0.16 7.39
CA ALA A 235 18.41 0.76 8.60
C ALA A 235 18.61 2.29 8.60
N LEU A 236 19.79 2.75 8.22
CA LEU A 236 20.09 4.20 8.11
C LEU A 236 19.19 4.89 7.07
N LEU A 237 19.03 4.29 5.88
CA LEU A 237 18.15 4.82 4.84
C LEU A 237 16.68 4.81 5.28
N CYS A 238 16.22 3.79 5.98
CA CYS A 238 14.88 3.76 6.56
C CYS A 238 14.66 4.90 7.55
N LEU A 239 15.61 5.14 8.45
CA LEU A 239 15.55 6.28 9.38
C LEU A 239 15.50 7.62 8.63
N ALA A 240 16.33 7.79 7.60
CA ALA A 240 16.34 9.00 6.78
C ALA A 240 15.00 9.22 6.06
N VAL A 241 14.42 8.17 5.47
CA VAL A 241 13.10 8.22 4.82
C VAL A 241 12.01 8.56 5.82
N VAL A 242 12.00 7.94 7.01
CA VAL A 242 11.01 8.22 8.05
C VAL A 242 11.16 9.66 8.57
N ALA A 243 12.38 10.13 8.82
CA ALA A 243 12.64 11.51 9.26
C ALA A 243 12.20 12.53 8.20
N LEU A 244 12.50 12.27 6.91
CA LEU A 244 12.05 13.12 5.81
C LEU A 244 10.52 13.15 5.72
N THR A 245 9.88 11.99 5.84
CA THR A 245 8.42 11.86 5.85
C THR A 245 7.80 12.61 7.03
N TRP A 246 8.34 12.43 8.21
CA TRP A 246 7.91 13.19 9.41
C TRP A 246 7.94 14.70 9.16
N PHE A 247 9.06 15.19 8.60
CA PHE A 247 9.20 16.61 8.28
C PHE A 247 8.14 17.06 7.28
N VAL A 248 7.94 16.34 6.17
CA VAL A 248 6.94 16.67 5.14
C VAL A 248 5.55 16.71 5.77
N VAL A 249 5.13 15.64 6.47
CA VAL A 249 3.81 15.54 7.10
C VAL A 249 3.58 16.63 8.14
N ALA A 250 4.57 16.98 8.95
CA ALA A 250 4.47 18.08 9.91
C ALA A 250 4.24 19.44 9.22
N ARG A 251 4.82 19.64 8.04
CA ARG A 251 4.67 20.88 7.25
C ARG A 251 3.34 20.96 6.53
N THR A 252 2.85 19.85 5.99
CA THR A 252 1.53 19.81 5.30
C THR A 252 0.36 20.22 6.20
N ARG A 253 0.50 20.08 7.54
CA ARG A 253 -0.48 20.61 8.50
C ARG A 253 -0.72 22.10 8.33
N ARG A 254 0.36 22.87 8.06
CA ARG A 254 0.28 24.34 7.89
C ARG A 254 -0.36 24.71 6.56
N ASP A 255 -0.16 23.88 5.54
CA ASP A 255 -0.58 24.16 4.18
C ASP A 255 -1.95 23.53 3.87
N GLY A 256 -2.49 22.68 4.75
CA GLY A 256 -3.73 21.95 4.54
C GLY A 256 -3.64 20.90 3.40
N ASP A 257 -2.42 20.45 3.06
CA ASP A 257 -2.19 19.50 1.95
C ASP A 257 -2.24 18.05 2.45
N GLU A 258 -3.46 17.56 2.65
CA GLU A 258 -3.72 16.20 3.13
C GLU A 258 -3.22 15.13 2.15
N LEU A 259 -3.37 15.37 0.84
CA LEU A 259 -2.95 14.43 -0.19
C LEU A 259 -1.43 14.26 -0.21
N ALA A 260 -0.68 15.37 -0.07
CA ALA A 260 0.78 15.29 0.04
C ALA A 260 1.23 14.54 1.31
N ALA A 261 0.55 14.76 2.46
CA ALA A 261 0.82 14.03 3.68
C ALA A 261 0.60 12.52 3.50
N LEU A 262 -0.54 12.14 2.95
CA LEU A 262 -0.89 10.73 2.70
C LEU A 262 0.14 10.07 1.79
N LEU A 263 0.49 10.71 0.68
CA LEU A 263 1.45 10.15 -0.29
C LEU A 263 2.87 10.08 0.25
N ALA A 264 3.29 11.03 1.10
CA ALA A 264 4.58 10.93 1.76
C ALA A 264 4.65 9.68 2.65
N VAL A 265 3.60 9.40 3.45
CA VAL A 265 3.55 8.21 4.31
C VAL A 265 3.44 6.93 3.50
N ALA A 266 2.58 6.90 2.46
CA ALA A 266 2.44 5.76 1.58
C ALA A 266 3.77 5.37 0.91
N THR A 267 4.46 6.37 0.34
CA THR A 267 5.77 6.18 -0.30
C THR A 267 6.82 5.70 0.70
N ALA A 268 6.84 6.29 1.90
CA ALA A 268 7.74 5.83 2.97
C ALA A 268 7.47 4.35 3.32
N GLY A 269 6.21 3.96 3.48
CA GLY A 269 5.82 2.58 3.75
C GLY A 269 6.34 1.59 2.70
N LEU A 270 6.22 1.96 1.42
CA LEU A 270 6.73 1.16 0.31
C LEU A 270 8.26 1.06 0.31
N LEU A 271 8.96 2.15 0.61
CA LEU A 271 10.41 2.19 0.60
C LEU A 271 11.03 1.46 1.80
N VAL A 272 10.49 1.62 3.03
CA VAL A 272 11.10 1.07 4.26
C VAL A 272 10.71 -0.38 4.52
N SER A 273 9.60 -0.86 3.97
CA SER A 273 9.21 -2.26 4.10
C SER A 273 10.32 -3.18 3.58
N PRO A 274 10.62 -4.28 4.27
CA PRO A 274 11.59 -5.27 3.77
C PRO A 274 11.20 -5.84 2.40
N VAL A 275 9.91 -6.02 2.18
CA VAL A 275 9.33 -6.48 0.93
C VAL A 275 8.19 -5.57 0.53
N SER A 276 8.32 -4.93 -0.61
CA SER A 276 7.27 -4.15 -1.28
C SER A 276 7.13 -4.63 -2.71
N TRP A 277 6.24 -5.58 -2.91
CA TRP A 277 5.95 -6.07 -4.25
C TRP A 277 5.48 -4.94 -5.17
N SER A 278 5.73 -5.04 -6.45
CA SER A 278 5.33 -4.03 -7.44
C SER A 278 3.84 -3.71 -7.37
N HIS A 279 2.99 -4.70 -7.13
CA HIS A 279 1.56 -4.52 -6.93
C HIS A 279 1.16 -3.84 -5.60
N HIS A 280 2.10 -3.56 -4.67
CA HIS A 280 1.83 -2.68 -3.52
C HIS A 280 1.83 -1.20 -3.90
N TRP A 281 2.40 -0.84 -5.06
CA TRP A 281 2.50 0.53 -5.55
C TRP A 281 1.20 1.09 -6.14
N VAL A 282 0.05 0.53 -5.79
CA VAL A 282 -1.29 1.02 -6.18
C VAL A 282 -1.55 2.49 -5.79
N TRP A 283 -0.73 3.03 -4.89
CA TRP A 283 -0.71 4.46 -4.53
C TRP A 283 -0.39 5.38 -5.72
N ILE A 284 0.02 4.83 -6.86
CA ILE A 284 0.19 5.58 -8.11
C ILE A 284 -1.10 6.30 -8.53
N GLY A 285 -2.29 5.77 -8.25
CA GLY A 285 -3.56 6.43 -8.55
C GLY A 285 -3.65 7.81 -7.88
N PRO A 286 -3.66 7.92 -6.55
CA PRO A 286 -3.60 9.22 -5.86
C PRO A 286 -2.36 10.05 -6.20
N ALA A 287 -1.20 9.42 -6.49
CA ALA A 287 0.01 10.14 -6.88
C ALA A 287 -0.14 10.83 -8.24
N LEU A 288 -0.78 10.21 -9.24
CA LEU A 288 -1.07 10.85 -10.53
C LEU A 288 -1.99 12.07 -10.36
N ILE A 289 -2.94 12.02 -9.43
CA ILE A 289 -3.81 13.17 -9.12
C ILE A 289 -2.99 14.32 -8.53
N LEU A 290 -2.07 14.05 -7.62
CA LEU A 290 -1.15 15.05 -7.09
C LEU A 290 -0.23 15.61 -8.17
N LEU A 291 0.33 14.78 -9.04
CA LEU A 291 1.19 15.21 -10.16
C LEU A 291 0.40 16.06 -11.17
N TYR A 292 -0.84 15.70 -11.46
CA TYR A 292 -1.71 16.50 -12.31
C TYR A 292 -1.89 17.94 -11.78
N ALA A 293 -2.02 18.09 -10.48
CA ALA A 293 -2.22 19.40 -9.85
C ALA A 293 -0.91 20.21 -9.75
N HIS A 294 0.23 19.56 -9.47
CA HIS A 294 1.43 20.26 -9.05
C HIS A 294 2.67 20.01 -9.90
N ALA A 295 2.69 18.98 -10.74
CA ALA A 295 3.87 18.60 -11.52
C ALA A 295 3.48 17.92 -12.86
N ARG A 296 2.66 18.58 -13.66
CA ARG A 296 2.08 18.02 -14.91
C ARG A 296 3.12 17.42 -15.85
N LYS A 297 4.33 17.98 -15.91
CA LYS A 297 5.43 17.44 -16.75
C LYS A 297 5.89 16.05 -16.33
N ALA A 298 5.73 15.70 -15.04
CA ALA A 298 6.09 14.38 -14.52
C ALA A 298 4.96 13.35 -14.66
N LEU A 299 3.71 13.79 -14.93
CA LEU A 299 2.52 12.94 -14.98
C LEU A 299 2.66 11.81 -16.01
N ILE A 300 2.94 12.17 -17.29
CA ILE A 300 3.04 11.20 -18.38
C ILE A 300 4.25 10.27 -18.20
N PRO A 301 5.47 10.76 -17.93
CA PRO A 301 6.62 9.89 -17.66
C PRO A 301 6.36 8.89 -16.52
N ALA A 302 5.76 9.33 -15.41
CA ALA A 302 5.41 8.43 -14.32
C ALA A 302 4.38 7.37 -14.77
N ALA A 303 3.31 7.78 -15.45
CA ALA A 303 2.30 6.85 -15.96
C ALA A 303 2.90 5.80 -16.91
N ILE A 304 3.82 6.19 -17.80
CA ILE A 304 4.52 5.28 -18.73
C ILE A 304 5.35 4.25 -17.94
N VAL A 305 6.14 4.68 -16.95
CA VAL A 305 6.96 3.76 -16.15
C VAL A 305 6.06 2.75 -15.41
N PHE A 306 4.96 3.20 -14.81
CA PHE A 306 4.04 2.31 -14.11
C PHE A 306 3.16 1.47 -15.05
N ALA A 307 2.96 1.86 -16.30
CA ALA A 307 2.28 1.04 -17.30
C ALA A 307 3.17 -0.12 -17.80
N ILE A 308 4.45 0.18 -18.04
CA ILE A 308 5.42 -0.79 -18.54
C ILE A 308 5.86 -1.76 -17.43
N GLY A 309 6.12 -1.28 -16.21
CA GLY A 309 6.77 -2.06 -15.17
C GLY A 309 8.19 -2.49 -15.58
N PRO A 310 9.15 -1.55 -15.77
CA PRO A 310 10.43 -1.84 -16.45
C PRO A 310 11.26 -2.95 -15.80
N HIS A 311 11.07 -3.20 -14.51
CA HIS A 311 11.72 -4.28 -13.79
C HIS A 311 11.37 -5.68 -14.35
N TRP A 312 10.18 -5.86 -14.95
CA TRP A 312 9.77 -7.11 -15.59
C TRP A 312 10.44 -7.38 -16.93
N LEU A 313 11.09 -6.37 -17.54
CA LEU A 313 11.81 -6.51 -18.82
C LEU A 313 13.22 -7.06 -18.65
N LEU A 314 13.70 -7.18 -17.41
CA LEU A 314 15.05 -7.62 -17.09
C LEU A 314 15.06 -9.12 -16.73
N PRO A 315 16.23 -9.79 -16.85
CA PRO A 315 16.39 -11.17 -16.39
C PRO A 315 16.05 -11.28 -14.90
N ASN A 316 15.11 -12.18 -14.56
CA ASN A 316 14.54 -12.26 -13.21
C ASN A 316 14.23 -13.69 -12.74
N THR A 317 14.90 -14.69 -13.29
CA THR A 317 14.76 -16.10 -12.92
C THR A 317 16.05 -16.61 -12.31
N GLY A 318 15.96 -17.44 -11.24
CA GLY A 318 17.13 -18.05 -10.62
C GLY A 318 18.14 -17.03 -10.08
N ASP A 319 17.66 -16.00 -9.40
CA ASP A 319 18.48 -14.96 -8.77
C ASP A 319 19.41 -14.20 -9.76
N GLN A 320 19.02 -14.11 -11.03
CA GLN A 320 19.77 -13.34 -12.03
C GLN A 320 19.87 -11.86 -11.66
N GLU A 321 18.95 -11.36 -10.85
CA GLU A 321 18.94 -9.99 -10.32
C GLU A 321 20.21 -9.65 -9.53
N LEU A 322 20.87 -10.62 -8.92
CA LEU A 322 22.14 -10.45 -8.21
C LEU A 322 23.34 -10.23 -9.14
N ARG A 323 23.15 -10.44 -10.44
CA ARG A 323 24.17 -10.28 -11.49
C ARG A 323 23.87 -9.13 -12.45
N TRP A 324 22.89 -8.29 -12.11
CA TRP A 324 22.54 -7.14 -12.94
C TRP A 324 23.71 -6.17 -13.09
N SER A 325 23.90 -5.67 -14.30
CA SER A 325 24.80 -4.56 -14.57
C SER A 325 24.25 -3.26 -13.97
N TRP A 326 25.08 -2.22 -13.86
CA TRP A 326 24.69 -0.94 -13.26
C TRP A 326 23.42 -0.33 -13.87
N TRP A 327 23.27 -0.38 -15.21
CA TRP A 327 22.09 0.16 -15.89
C TRP A 327 20.82 -0.67 -15.62
N GLN A 328 20.97 -2.00 -15.44
CA GLN A 328 19.86 -2.86 -15.06
C GLN A 328 19.38 -2.55 -13.64
N HIS A 329 20.28 -2.21 -12.71
CA HIS A 329 19.88 -1.73 -11.39
C HIS A 329 19.09 -0.40 -11.47
N VAL A 330 19.42 0.52 -12.40
CA VAL A 330 18.65 1.74 -12.61
C VAL A 330 17.24 1.40 -13.12
N VAL A 331 17.14 0.58 -14.17
CA VAL A 331 15.85 0.21 -14.78
C VAL A 331 15.04 -0.70 -13.84
N GLY A 332 15.67 -1.71 -13.25
CA GLY A 332 15.03 -2.72 -12.41
C GLY A 332 14.54 -2.22 -11.05
N ASN A 333 14.99 -1.04 -10.62
CA ASN A 333 14.53 -0.41 -9.38
C ASN A 333 13.74 0.90 -9.64
N SER A 334 13.11 1.00 -10.80
CA SER A 334 12.44 2.23 -11.25
C SER A 334 11.39 2.77 -10.27
N TYR A 335 10.63 1.90 -9.60
CA TYR A 335 9.64 2.34 -8.62
C TYR A 335 10.30 2.92 -7.35
N VAL A 336 11.42 2.35 -6.91
CA VAL A 336 12.19 2.88 -5.77
C VAL A 336 12.67 4.31 -6.09
N TRP A 337 13.22 4.51 -7.29
CA TRP A 337 13.70 5.84 -7.71
C TRP A 337 12.57 6.86 -7.80
N LEU A 338 11.42 6.48 -8.37
CA LEU A 338 10.25 7.36 -8.45
C LEU A 338 9.68 7.68 -7.06
N GLY A 339 9.70 6.71 -6.14
CA GLY A 339 9.30 6.94 -4.76
C GLY A 339 10.22 7.94 -4.05
N LEU A 340 11.53 7.78 -4.17
CA LEU A 340 12.50 8.73 -3.63
C LEU A 340 12.33 10.12 -4.25
N ALA A 341 12.15 10.19 -5.58
CA ALA A 341 11.91 11.45 -6.28
C ALA A 341 10.63 12.14 -5.80
N LEU A 342 9.55 11.37 -5.55
CA LEU A 342 8.31 11.93 -5.01
C LEU A 342 8.52 12.49 -3.61
N LEU A 343 9.22 11.79 -2.71
CA LEU A 343 9.51 12.30 -1.35
C LEU A 343 10.35 13.58 -1.39
N VAL A 344 11.37 13.62 -2.25
CA VAL A 344 12.20 14.83 -2.44
C VAL A 344 11.37 15.98 -3.00
N PHE A 345 10.51 15.72 -3.99
CA PHE A 345 9.58 16.72 -4.52
C PHE A 345 8.66 17.29 -3.43
N LEU A 346 8.05 16.42 -2.62
CA LEU A 346 7.18 16.85 -1.52
C LEU A 346 7.95 17.64 -0.46
N PHE A 347 9.18 17.24 -0.14
CA PHE A 347 10.05 17.97 0.77
C PHE A 347 10.37 19.37 0.26
N VAL A 348 10.77 19.50 -1.01
CA VAL A 348 11.10 20.80 -1.62
C VAL A 348 9.88 21.71 -1.69
N LYS A 349 8.71 21.15 -2.07
CA LYS A 349 7.42 21.86 -2.13
C LYS A 349 7.05 22.47 -0.77
N HIS A 350 7.22 21.71 0.33
CA HIS A 350 6.81 22.14 1.66
C HIS A 350 7.97 22.72 2.52
N ARG A 351 9.16 22.90 1.94
CA ARG A 351 10.33 23.46 2.64
C ARG A 351 10.16 24.94 2.96
N LYS A 352 9.54 25.71 2.06
CA LYS A 352 9.34 27.15 2.24
C LYS A 352 7.93 27.45 2.76
N PRO A 353 7.73 28.46 3.64
CA PRO A 353 6.39 28.96 3.97
C PRO A 353 5.71 29.47 2.68
N SER A 354 4.42 29.19 2.49
CA SER A 354 3.68 29.72 1.34
C SER A 354 3.71 31.25 1.34
N ILE A 355 4.10 31.84 0.23
CA ILE A 355 4.24 33.30 0.08
C ILE A 355 2.90 34.01 0.32
N ASN A 356 1.76 33.38 0.01
CA ASN A 356 0.43 33.95 0.20
C ASN A 356 0.11 34.28 1.67
N ARG A 357 0.65 33.56 2.66
CA ARG A 357 0.43 33.88 4.09
C ARG A 357 1.24 35.07 4.60
N ARG A 358 2.34 35.46 3.92
CA ARG A 358 3.04 36.69 4.26
C ARG A 358 2.23 37.93 3.88
N ILE A 359 1.48 37.85 2.80
CA ILE A 359 0.61 38.95 2.35
C ILE A 359 -0.60 39.08 3.28
N ASP A 360 -1.26 37.98 3.66
CA ASP A 360 -2.41 38.02 4.58
C ASP A 360 -2.02 38.44 5.99
N ALA A 361 -0.84 38.06 6.49
CA ALA A 361 -0.34 38.51 7.79
C ALA A 361 0.05 39.98 7.80
N VAL A 362 0.55 40.52 6.69
CA VAL A 362 0.85 41.94 6.55
C VAL A 362 -0.41 42.80 6.42
N VAL A 363 -1.43 42.29 5.70
CA VAL A 363 -2.72 42.98 5.52
C VAL A 363 -3.57 42.97 6.79
N GLN A 364 -3.39 42.02 7.72
CA GLN A 364 -4.08 42.01 9.02
C GLN A 364 -3.40 42.85 10.09
N THR A 365 -2.18 43.33 9.85
CA THR A 365 -1.40 44.19 10.79
C THR A 365 -1.33 45.64 10.33
N THR A 366 -1.90 45.97 9.19
CA THR A 366 -2.15 47.35 8.70
C THR A 366 -3.63 47.67 8.73
#